data_099499d890c645c13d6bb41d87e55047
#
_entry.id   099499d890c645c13d6bb41d87e55047
#
_cell.length_a   1.000
_cell.length_b   1.000
_cell.length_c   1.000
_cell.angle_alpha   90.00
_cell.angle_beta   90.00
_cell.angle_gamma   90.00
#
_symmetry.space_group_name_H-M   'P 1'
#
loop_
_entity.id
_entity.type
_entity.pdbx_description
1 polymer ?
#
loop_
_entity_poly.entity_id
_entity_poly.type
_entity_poly.pdbx_seq_one_letter_code
_entity_poly.pdbx_strand_id
1 'polypeptide(L)'
;SGATGNDHFCCYYPKAHGKDIGVILKELRQSQVGAYHDETLSLRFLEESLHLADLWHEWGINMKPFGEDYEFMGHAFPGRPRIWLKYDGHNQKTVLTRQAKKEGVRILNRHPVLDLIVLDGEIAGALALDLSNAEPRFTVIRARKVILTTGSANRLYPAAGSPGAPFNTAWCPACAGAGQAQGWRIGAKMVNMEMPYRHAGPKFFSRAGKSTWIGVYRYPDGRLLGPFVERATRSVGDITCDIWNSAYSDVILNGSGPAYIDCTQSSPEDLGFMREGMHSEGLTALVNYMDESGLDPSRHAVEFMQYEPFIIGRGLEIDIDGQTSVPGLYAAGDMVGNFRADLSGSAVYGWTAGGTAAGSAANAGIRNAEHSPWVEERAAFYSSLLERPRGATWKEANLALQQLMDSYAAAGPHRLRSATLLNAGLKYLADLRRDAEAQIKAEDPHSLMRAIETLDLMDNGEIVMHAALERKESRDLHRRSDYTFTNPLLADKFVTVRKQNGSVIKEWRPRWNA
;
A
#
# COMPACT_ATOMS: atom_id res chain seq x y z
N SER A 1 2.08 1.02 6.79
CA SER A 1 3.47 1.10 7.25
C SER A 1 3.64 2.19 8.29
N GLY A 2 4.81 2.61 8.66
CA GLY A 2 5.04 3.64 9.67
C GLY A 2 4.64 3.25 11.11
N ALA A 3 4.09 2.08 11.36
CA ALA A 3 3.90 1.57 12.70
C ALA A 3 5.21 1.05 13.32
N THR A 4 6.09 0.58 12.47
CA THR A 4 7.47 0.18 12.77
C THR A 4 8.43 1.12 12.06
N GLY A 5 9.72 0.94 12.20
CA GLY A 5 10.72 1.71 11.47
C GLY A 5 10.77 1.41 9.98
N ASN A 6 11.76 1.95 9.34
CA ASN A 6 12.19 1.63 8.00
C ASN A 6 13.70 1.84 7.92
N ASP A 7 14.35 1.27 6.91
CA ASP A 7 15.80 1.35 6.75
C ASP A 7 16.23 1.93 5.39
N HIS A 8 15.27 2.29 4.54
CA HIS A 8 15.55 2.82 3.20
C HIS A 8 14.60 3.96 2.79
N PHE A 9 15.16 4.94 2.08
CA PHE A 9 14.48 6.14 1.62
C PHE A 9 14.92 6.43 0.18
N CYS A 10 14.01 6.41 -0.78
CA CYS A 10 14.35 6.76 -2.16
C CYS A 10 14.66 8.25 -2.26
N CYS A 11 15.82 8.60 -2.81
CA CYS A 11 16.29 9.97 -2.83
C CYS A 11 17.20 10.23 -4.04
N TYR A 12 17.08 11.41 -4.63
CA TYR A 12 18.08 11.93 -5.56
C TYR A 12 19.08 12.80 -4.80
N TYR A 13 20.34 12.41 -4.86
CA TYR A 13 21.45 13.13 -4.20
C TYR A 13 22.54 13.45 -5.24
N PRO A 14 22.69 14.71 -5.68
CA PRO A 14 23.60 15.08 -6.77
C PRO A 14 25.05 14.65 -6.57
N LYS A 15 25.53 14.62 -5.32
CA LYS A 15 26.90 14.19 -4.98
C LYS A 15 27.13 12.70 -5.31
N ALA A 16 26.13 11.85 -5.09
CA ALA A 16 26.21 10.42 -5.39
C ALA A 16 25.78 10.08 -6.83
N HIS A 17 24.80 10.80 -7.36
CA HIS A 17 24.11 10.47 -8.61
C HIS A 17 24.53 11.34 -9.80
N GLY A 18 25.36 12.37 -9.61
CA GLY A 18 25.66 13.36 -10.62
C GLY A 18 24.54 14.41 -10.78
N LYS A 19 24.73 15.35 -11.71
CA LYS A 19 23.82 16.50 -11.89
C LYS A 19 22.60 16.19 -12.76
N ASP A 20 22.59 15.06 -13.49
CA ASP A 20 21.49 14.68 -14.37
C ASP A 20 20.45 13.85 -13.61
N ILE A 21 19.40 14.50 -13.15
CA ILE A 21 18.27 13.86 -12.48
C ILE A 21 17.55 12.84 -13.39
N GLY A 22 17.64 13.01 -14.72
CA GLY A 22 17.02 12.12 -15.70
C GLY A 22 17.54 10.68 -15.62
N VAL A 23 18.81 10.49 -15.21
CA VAL A 23 19.38 9.16 -14.96
C VAL A 23 18.63 8.44 -13.85
N ILE A 24 18.33 9.15 -12.76
CA ILE A 24 17.62 8.58 -11.60
C ILE A 24 16.13 8.43 -11.88
N LEU A 25 15.53 9.35 -12.61
CA LEU A 25 14.15 9.21 -13.07
C LEU A 25 13.96 7.95 -13.92
N LYS A 26 14.90 7.67 -14.82
CA LYS A 26 14.91 6.45 -15.63
C LYS A 26 15.04 5.19 -14.75
N GLU A 27 15.92 5.23 -13.75
CA GLU A 27 16.08 4.11 -12.82
C GLU A 27 14.81 3.86 -12.00
N LEU A 28 14.22 4.91 -11.44
CA LEU A 28 12.97 4.83 -10.70
C LEU A 28 11.84 4.24 -11.59
N ARG A 29 11.70 4.72 -12.82
CA ARG A 29 10.70 4.22 -13.79
C ARG A 29 10.84 2.73 -14.08
N GLN A 30 12.05 2.21 -14.10
CA GLN A 30 12.34 0.80 -14.38
C GLN A 30 12.27 -0.08 -13.12
N SER A 31 12.15 0.51 -11.94
CA SER A 31 11.97 -0.22 -10.69
C SER A 31 10.54 -0.79 -10.58
N GLN A 32 10.37 -1.81 -9.75
CA GLN A 32 9.05 -2.35 -9.44
C GLN A 32 8.10 -1.29 -8.85
N VAL A 33 8.66 -0.34 -8.10
CA VAL A 33 7.91 0.73 -7.46
C VAL A 33 7.42 1.74 -8.49
N GLY A 34 8.30 2.15 -9.43
CA GLY A 34 8.03 3.22 -10.40
C GLY A 34 7.31 2.81 -11.68
N ALA A 35 7.10 1.51 -11.91
CA ALA A 35 6.55 0.98 -13.16
C ALA A 35 5.17 1.57 -13.56
N TYR A 36 4.41 2.06 -12.58
CA TYR A 36 3.06 2.63 -12.77
C TYR A 36 2.96 4.08 -12.28
N HIS A 37 4.06 4.82 -12.27
CA HIS A 37 4.08 6.22 -11.87
C HIS A 37 3.74 7.17 -13.03
N ASP A 38 3.13 8.28 -12.68
CA ASP A 38 3.13 9.49 -13.47
C ASP A 38 4.54 10.09 -13.45
N GLU A 39 5.11 10.40 -14.63
CA GLU A 39 6.50 10.90 -14.71
C GLU A 39 6.64 12.32 -14.13
N THR A 40 5.62 13.16 -14.28
CA THR A 40 5.63 14.51 -13.71
C THR A 40 5.70 14.44 -12.19
N LEU A 41 4.93 13.51 -11.59
CA LEU A 41 4.97 13.28 -10.14
C LEU A 41 6.31 12.69 -9.71
N SER A 42 6.90 11.80 -10.52
CA SER A 42 8.20 11.20 -10.22
C SER A 42 9.33 12.23 -10.24
N LEU A 43 9.31 13.16 -11.21
CA LEU A 43 10.29 14.23 -11.29
C LEU A 43 10.19 15.17 -10.07
N ARG A 44 8.97 15.64 -9.76
CA ARG A 44 8.73 16.48 -8.58
C ARG A 44 9.17 15.80 -7.28
N PHE A 45 8.90 14.50 -7.16
CA PHE A 45 9.36 13.71 -6.02
C PHE A 45 10.88 13.71 -5.88
N LEU A 46 11.61 13.45 -6.97
CA LEU A 46 13.08 13.42 -6.93
C LEU A 46 13.67 14.78 -6.58
N GLU A 47 13.10 15.88 -7.10
CA GLU A 47 13.53 17.24 -6.80
C GLU A 47 13.41 17.60 -5.31
N GLU A 48 12.36 17.12 -4.64
CA GLU A 48 12.08 17.42 -3.23
C GLU A 48 12.66 16.38 -2.25
N SER A 49 13.06 15.20 -2.73
CA SER A 49 13.40 14.07 -1.88
C SER A 49 14.59 14.31 -0.95
N LEU A 50 15.61 15.07 -1.41
CA LEU A 50 16.77 15.41 -0.59
C LEU A 50 16.38 16.37 0.53
N HIS A 51 15.57 17.38 0.23
CA HIS A 51 15.07 18.32 1.23
C HIS A 51 14.37 17.59 2.38
N LEU A 52 13.53 16.60 2.07
CA LEU A 52 12.83 15.81 3.09
C LEU A 52 13.79 14.92 3.91
N ALA A 53 14.84 14.37 3.28
CA ALA A 53 15.88 13.62 3.99
C ALA A 53 16.65 14.51 4.97
N ASP A 54 17.05 15.72 4.55
CA ASP A 54 17.71 16.71 5.39
C ASP A 54 16.81 17.12 6.56
N LEU A 55 15.55 17.45 6.28
CA LEU A 55 14.57 17.85 7.30
C LEU A 55 14.32 16.76 8.34
N TRP A 56 14.22 15.50 7.91
CA TRP A 56 14.06 14.39 8.85
C TRP A 56 15.30 14.18 9.71
N HIS A 57 16.49 14.38 9.15
CA HIS A 57 17.75 14.33 9.90
C HIS A 57 17.78 15.44 10.98
N GLU A 58 17.42 16.66 10.62
CA GLU A 58 17.32 17.79 11.56
C GLU A 58 16.31 17.53 12.69
N TRP A 59 15.22 16.85 12.42
CA TRP A 59 14.23 16.48 13.43
C TRP A 59 14.68 15.35 14.36
N GLY A 60 15.79 14.66 14.03
CA GLY A 60 16.41 13.63 14.87
C GLY A 60 16.11 12.19 14.41
N ILE A 61 15.73 11.99 13.14
CA ILE A 61 15.75 10.69 12.50
C ILE A 61 17.14 10.50 11.90
N ASN A 62 17.85 9.42 12.28
CA ASN A 62 19.23 9.26 11.83
C ASN A 62 19.28 8.83 10.34
N MET A 63 19.35 9.83 9.46
CA MET A 63 19.45 9.61 8.00
C MET A 63 20.89 9.30 7.53
N LYS A 64 21.87 9.33 8.42
CA LYS A 64 23.31 9.10 8.14
C LYS A 64 23.93 8.14 9.18
N PRO A 65 23.43 6.89 9.29
CA PRO A 65 23.86 5.99 10.35
C PRO A 65 25.30 5.46 10.21
N PHE A 66 25.92 5.59 9.03
CA PHE A 66 27.23 5.00 8.71
C PHE A 66 28.37 6.03 8.63
N GLY A 67 28.10 7.34 8.81
CA GLY A 67 29.10 8.38 8.71
C GLY A 67 28.51 9.78 8.62
N GLU A 68 29.26 10.73 8.04
CA GLU A 68 28.83 12.12 7.92
C GLU A 68 27.97 12.40 6.68
N ASP A 69 27.92 11.46 5.73
CA ASP A 69 27.23 11.63 4.46
C ASP A 69 26.13 10.57 4.25
N TYR A 70 25.30 10.78 3.24
CA TYR A 70 24.27 9.84 2.82
C TYR A 70 24.86 8.65 2.11
N GLU A 71 24.44 7.45 2.47
CA GLU A 71 24.90 6.20 1.85
C GLU A 71 23.77 5.47 1.13
N PHE A 72 24.02 5.15 -0.14
CA PHE A 72 23.10 4.42 -0.99
C PHE A 72 23.54 2.96 -1.11
N MET A 73 22.78 2.09 -0.48
CA MET A 73 23.05 0.65 -0.42
C MET A 73 21.82 -0.16 -0.82
N GLY A 74 22.03 -1.45 -1.05
CA GLY A 74 20.95 -2.39 -1.29
C GLY A 74 20.89 -2.89 -2.72
N HIS A 75 19.78 -3.54 -3.04
CA HIS A 75 19.58 -4.23 -4.30
C HIS A 75 19.57 -3.28 -5.49
N ALA A 76 20.54 -3.44 -6.39
CA ALA A 76 20.58 -2.79 -7.68
C ALA A 76 21.22 -3.74 -8.71
N PHE A 77 20.86 -3.57 -9.97
CA PHE A 77 21.58 -4.24 -11.05
C PHE A 77 23.04 -3.77 -11.09
N PRO A 78 23.98 -4.65 -11.40
CA PRO A 78 25.37 -4.27 -11.58
C PRO A 78 25.50 -3.10 -12.57
N GLY A 79 26.27 -2.07 -12.19
CA GLY A 79 26.49 -0.89 -13.04
C GLY A 79 25.32 0.12 -13.10
N ARG A 80 24.23 -0.11 -12.36
CA ARG A 80 23.11 0.85 -12.27
C ARG A 80 23.17 1.67 -10.97
N PRO A 81 22.70 2.91 -10.98
CA PRO A 81 22.67 3.74 -9.79
C PRO A 81 21.78 3.15 -8.70
N ARG A 82 22.20 3.30 -7.46
CA ARG A 82 21.41 2.95 -6.28
C ARG A 82 20.63 4.16 -5.83
N ILE A 83 19.32 4.04 -5.78
CA ILE A 83 18.41 5.15 -5.48
C ILE A 83 17.88 5.11 -4.03
N TRP A 84 18.22 4.08 -3.27
CA TRP A 84 17.76 3.90 -1.90
C TRP A 84 18.83 4.28 -0.91
N LEU A 85 18.62 5.40 -0.23
CA LEU A 85 19.38 5.86 0.92
C LEU A 85 19.11 4.94 2.10
N LYS A 86 20.14 4.41 2.75
CA LYS A 86 20.02 3.65 4.00
C LYS A 86 20.02 4.60 5.20
N TYR A 87 19.07 4.39 6.11
CA TYR A 87 18.95 5.17 7.32
C TYR A 87 18.44 4.34 8.51
N ASP A 88 18.59 4.84 9.71
CA ASP A 88 18.00 4.25 10.90
C ASP A 88 16.66 4.90 11.23
N GLY A 89 15.59 4.24 10.86
CA GLY A 89 14.22 4.72 11.02
C GLY A 89 13.47 4.15 12.21
N HIS A 90 14.13 3.45 13.15
CA HIS A 90 13.44 2.82 14.28
C HIS A 90 12.60 3.80 15.12
N ASN A 91 13.02 5.06 15.21
CA ASN A 91 12.36 6.11 16.00
C ASN A 91 11.49 7.06 15.16
N GLN A 92 11.43 6.90 13.83
CA GLN A 92 10.83 7.87 12.91
C GLN A 92 9.40 8.27 13.30
N LYS A 93 8.56 7.32 13.68
CA LYS A 93 7.17 7.60 14.03
C LYS A 93 7.06 8.44 15.30
N THR A 94 7.89 8.17 16.27
CA THR A 94 7.97 8.94 17.53
C THR A 94 8.41 10.36 17.25
N VAL A 95 9.43 10.54 16.41
CA VAL A 95 9.97 11.85 16.02
C VAL A 95 8.91 12.64 15.25
N LEU A 96 8.31 12.07 14.19
CA LEU A 96 7.29 12.74 13.39
C LEU A 96 6.06 13.12 14.21
N THR A 97 5.62 12.24 15.13
CA THR A 97 4.51 12.54 16.03
C THR A 97 4.85 13.68 16.99
N ARG A 98 6.09 13.74 17.47
CA ARG A 98 6.57 14.84 18.33
C ARG A 98 6.57 16.17 17.58
N GLN A 99 7.06 16.18 16.33
CA GLN A 99 7.02 17.39 15.50
C GLN A 99 5.59 17.86 15.24
N ALA A 100 4.68 16.97 14.86
CA ALA A 100 3.28 17.33 14.68
C ALA A 100 2.67 17.97 15.94
N LYS A 101 2.94 17.41 17.12
CA LYS A 101 2.48 17.99 18.40
C LYS A 101 3.12 19.35 18.69
N LYS A 102 4.40 19.53 18.37
CA LYS A 102 5.13 20.80 18.55
C LYS A 102 4.50 21.91 17.71
N GLU A 103 4.04 21.59 16.51
CA GLU A 103 3.33 22.50 15.60
C GLU A 103 1.83 22.66 15.95
N GLY A 104 1.38 22.16 17.09
CA GLY A 104 0.01 22.34 17.59
C GLY A 104 -1.03 21.43 16.92
N VAL A 105 -0.62 20.41 16.19
CA VAL A 105 -1.56 19.47 15.57
C VAL A 105 -2.34 18.69 16.63
N ARG A 106 -3.67 18.78 16.58
CA ARG A 106 -4.55 17.99 17.43
C ARG A 106 -4.69 16.57 16.89
N ILE A 107 -4.27 15.59 17.66
CA ILE A 107 -4.35 14.17 17.30
C ILE A 107 -5.57 13.54 17.99
N LEU A 108 -6.52 13.07 17.21
CA LEU A 108 -7.67 12.32 17.69
C LEU A 108 -7.38 10.83 17.60
N ASN A 109 -6.88 10.24 18.68
CA ASN A 109 -6.66 8.81 18.76
C ASN A 109 -8.01 8.07 18.87
N ARG A 110 -8.08 6.84 18.33
CA ARG A 110 -9.29 5.99 18.36
C ARG A 110 -10.51 6.62 17.66
N HIS A 111 -10.24 7.44 16.66
CA HIS A 111 -11.30 8.05 15.83
C HIS A 111 -11.13 7.62 14.37
N PRO A 112 -11.51 6.38 13.99
CA PRO A 112 -11.55 6.00 12.58
C PRO A 112 -12.55 6.92 11.85
N VAL A 113 -12.09 7.43 10.70
CA VAL A 113 -12.96 8.16 9.77
C VAL A 113 -13.74 7.13 8.97
N LEU A 114 -15.06 7.29 8.94
CA LEU A 114 -15.98 6.37 8.29
C LEU A 114 -16.34 6.81 6.88
N ASP A 115 -16.58 8.12 6.74
CA ASP A 115 -16.98 8.71 5.47
C ASP A 115 -16.49 10.15 5.33
N LEU A 116 -16.35 10.60 4.09
CA LEU A 116 -16.08 11.99 3.74
C LEU A 116 -17.40 12.74 3.51
N ILE A 117 -17.42 14.01 3.87
CA ILE A 117 -18.57 14.88 3.70
C ILE A 117 -18.30 15.86 2.57
N VAL A 118 -19.15 15.85 1.55
CA VAL A 118 -19.10 16.76 0.40
C VAL A 118 -20.36 17.60 0.38
N LEU A 119 -20.21 18.90 0.26
CA LEU A 119 -21.30 19.86 0.09
C LEU A 119 -21.03 20.71 -1.15
N ASP A 120 -22.02 20.84 -2.01
CA ASP A 120 -21.92 21.60 -3.27
C ASP A 120 -20.70 21.21 -4.13
N GLY A 121 -20.37 19.91 -4.16
CA GLY A 121 -19.26 19.37 -4.95
C GLY A 121 -17.86 19.60 -4.36
N GLU A 122 -17.73 20.16 -3.16
CA GLU A 122 -16.46 20.37 -2.48
C GLU A 122 -16.41 19.69 -1.11
N ILE A 123 -15.24 19.26 -0.67
CA ILE A 123 -15.04 18.65 0.65
C ILE A 123 -15.45 19.63 1.76
N ALA A 124 -16.17 19.12 2.75
CA ALA A 124 -16.64 19.91 3.91
C ALA A 124 -16.19 19.32 5.24
N GLY A 125 -15.68 18.09 5.24
CA GLY A 125 -15.22 17.42 6.44
C GLY A 125 -15.31 15.91 6.35
N ALA A 126 -15.45 15.27 7.50
CA ALA A 126 -15.52 13.83 7.64
C ALA A 126 -16.43 13.40 8.80
N LEU A 127 -17.03 12.23 8.68
CA LEU A 127 -17.72 11.53 9.75
C LEU A 127 -16.77 10.52 10.39
N ALA A 128 -16.58 10.60 11.70
CA ALA A 128 -15.71 9.70 12.47
C ALA A 128 -16.49 8.99 13.57
N LEU A 129 -15.98 7.85 14.02
CA LEU A 129 -16.48 7.09 15.15
C LEU A 129 -15.51 7.22 16.32
N ASP A 130 -15.98 7.69 17.47
CA ASP A 130 -15.19 7.70 18.71
C ASP A 130 -15.25 6.32 19.40
N LEU A 131 -14.11 5.63 19.40
CA LEU A 131 -13.92 4.33 20.05
C LEU A 131 -13.40 4.43 21.50
N SER A 132 -13.37 5.63 22.09
CA SER A 132 -12.84 5.84 23.44
C SER A 132 -13.80 5.39 24.54
N ASN A 133 -15.08 5.20 24.19
CA ASN A 133 -16.14 4.82 25.10
C ASN A 133 -16.80 3.49 24.70
N ALA A 134 -17.52 2.87 25.62
CA ALA A 134 -18.27 1.62 25.34
C ALA A 134 -19.46 1.89 24.39
N GLU A 135 -20.05 3.07 24.47
CA GLU A 135 -21.11 3.48 23.55
C GLU A 135 -20.51 4.24 22.36
N PRO A 136 -20.91 3.91 21.12
CA PRO A 136 -20.40 4.58 19.93
C PRO A 136 -20.88 6.03 19.88
N ARG A 137 -19.96 6.92 19.56
CA ARG A 137 -20.28 8.33 19.30
C ARG A 137 -19.78 8.73 17.92
N PHE A 138 -20.71 9.17 17.09
CA PHE A 138 -20.35 9.73 15.80
C PHE A 138 -19.95 11.19 15.97
N THR A 139 -18.84 11.56 15.35
CA THR A 139 -18.29 12.91 15.41
C THR A 139 -18.17 13.46 14.00
N VAL A 140 -18.81 14.60 13.75
CA VAL A 140 -18.61 15.36 12.51
C VAL A 140 -17.40 16.25 12.68
N ILE A 141 -16.39 16.02 11.87
CA ILE A 141 -15.16 16.82 11.80
C ILE A 141 -15.33 17.79 10.61
N ARG A 142 -15.63 19.03 10.89
CA ARG A 142 -15.70 20.09 9.85
C ARG A 142 -14.29 20.49 9.46
N ALA A 143 -14.01 20.54 8.17
CA ALA A 143 -12.71 20.93 7.66
C ALA A 143 -12.85 21.75 6.37
N ARG A 144 -11.96 22.73 6.20
CA ARG A 144 -11.85 23.49 4.95
C ARG A 144 -11.26 22.64 3.84
N LYS A 145 -10.27 21.81 4.18
CA LYS A 145 -9.59 20.87 3.30
C LYS A 145 -9.34 19.56 4.05
N VAL A 146 -9.26 18.46 3.33
CA VAL A 146 -8.98 17.13 3.88
C VAL A 146 -7.82 16.51 3.14
N ILE A 147 -6.88 15.90 3.86
CA ILE A 147 -5.76 15.14 3.29
C ILE A 147 -5.91 13.69 3.74
N LEU A 148 -6.06 12.78 2.78
CA LEU A 148 -6.15 11.35 3.05
C LEU A 148 -4.75 10.71 3.00
N THR A 149 -4.38 10.00 4.09
CA THR A 149 -3.12 9.27 4.22
C THR A 149 -3.32 7.90 4.86
N THR A 150 -4.40 7.21 4.45
CA THR A 150 -4.92 6.00 5.10
C THR A 150 -4.17 4.72 4.75
N GLY A 151 -3.19 4.79 3.85
CA GLY A 151 -2.33 3.65 3.50
C GLY A 151 -2.98 2.67 2.53
N SER A 152 -2.58 1.39 2.62
CA SER A 152 -2.95 0.31 1.71
C SER A 152 -4.32 -0.31 2.02
N ALA A 153 -4.82 -1.19 1.12
CA ALA A 153 -5.96 -2.04 1.38
C ALA A 153 -5.52 -3.51 1.45
N ASN A 154 -5.58 -4.07 2.65
CA ASN A 154 -5.28 -5.47 2.95
C ASN A 154 -6.58 -6.22 3.26
N ARG A 155 -6.53 -7.53 3.39
CA ARG A 155 -7.71 -8.40 3.64
C ARG A 155 -8.74 -8.47 2.50
N LEU A 156 -8.42 -7.91 1.32
CA LEU A 156 -9.27 -8.06 0.14
C LEU A 156 -9.16 -9.46 -0.48
N TYR A 157 -7.99 -10.09 -0.36
CA TYR A 157 -7.70 -11.44 -0.81
C TYR A 157 -7.37 -12.35 0.38
N PRO A 158 -7.53 -13.68 0.25
CA PRO A 158 -7.14 -14.63 1.30
C PRO A 158 -5.65 -14.52 1.63
N ALA A 159 -5.30 -14.56 2.92
CA ALA A 159 -3.91 -14.59 3.36
C ALA A 159 -3.19 -15.84 2.81
N ALA A 160 -2.04 -15.67 2.17
CA ALA A 160 -1.33 -16.75 1.49
C ALA A 160 -0.80 -17.82 2.44
N GLY A 161 -0.36 -17.41 3.64
CA GLY A 161 0.18 -18.33 4.65
C GLY A 161 -0.90 -19.00 5.52
N SER A 162 -2.07 -18.40 5.67
CA SER A 162 -3.13 -18.88 6.57
C SER A 162 -4.51 -18.49 6.02
N PRO A 163 -4.99 -19.16 4.98
CA PRO A 163 -6.35 -18.95 4.48
C PRO A 163 -7.38 -19.11 5.60
N GLY A 164 -8.34 -18.22 5.68
CA GLY A 164 -9.34 -18.19 6.74
C GLY A 164 -8.96 -17.42 8.01
N ALA A 165 -7.73 -16.89 8.08
CA ALA A 165 -7.28 -16.00 9.15
C ALA A 165 -7.18 -14.56 8.63
N PRO A 166 -8.24 -13.73 8.70
CA PRO A 166 -8.30 -12.43 8.02
C PRO A 166 -7.26 -11.42 8.51
N PHE A 167 -6.64 -11.63 9.68
CA PHE A 167 -5.59 -10.77 10.21
C PHE A 167 -4.16 -11.27 9.97
N ASN A 168 -3.97 -12.44 9.40
CA ASN A 168 -2.63 -12.96 9.08
C ASN A 168 -2.20 -12.54 7.66
N THR A 169 -2.19 -11.25 7.42
CA THR A 169 -1.81 -10.65 6.14
C THR A 169 -0.37 -10.19 6.15
N ALA A 170 0.26 -10.16 4.96
CA ALA A 170 1.62 -9.69 4.75
C ALA A 170 1.85 -8.23 5.18
N TRP A 171 0.80 -7.45 5.20
CA TRP A 171 0.82 -6.03 5.58
C TRP A 171 -0.15 -5.76 6.71
N CYS A 172 -0.16 -4.53 7.25
CA CYS A 172 -1.01 -4.20 8.40
C CYS A 172 -2.49 -4.47 8.11
N PRO A 173 -3.14 -5.43 8.79
CA PRO A 173 -4.53 -5.81 8.51
C PRO A 173 -5.56 -4.71 8.86
N ALA A 174 -5.17 -3.73 9.67
CA ALA A 174 -6.00 -2.58 9.99
C ALA A 174 -6.06 -1.55 8.85
N CYS A 175 -5.15 -1.62 7.86
CA CYS A 175 -5.25 -0.83 6.64
C CYS A 175 -6.20 -1.56 5.67
N ALA A 176 -7.47 -1.23 5.72
CA ALA A 176 -8.55 -1.90 4.97
C ALA A 176 -9.06 -1.09 3.77
N GLY A 177 -8.28 -0.12 3.27
CA GLY A 177 -8.64 0.66 2.09
C GLY A 177 -9.75 1.67 2.31
N ALA A 178 -9.94 2.14 3.54
CA ALA A 178 -11.01 3.08 3.87
C ALA A 178 -10.94 4.36 3.03
N GLY A 179 -9.76 4.96 2.84
CA GLY A 179 -9.64 6.18 2.04
C GLY A 179 -9.94 5.98 0.56
N GLN A 180 -9.55 4.83 -0.02
CA GLN A 180 -9.95 4.48 -1.38
C GLN A 180 -11.48 4.34 -1.49
N ALA A 181 -12.10 3.62 -0.56
CA ALA A 181 -13.55 3.43 -0.52
C ALA A 181 -14.31 4.74 -0.32
N GLN A 182 -13.85 5.58 0.61
CA GLN A 182 -14.44 6.88 0.87
C GLN A 182 -14.34 7.82 -0.35
N GLY A 183 -13.16 7.85 -0.99
CA GLY A 183 -12.97 8.58 -2.24
C GLY A 183 -13.89 8.08 -3.37
N TRP A 184 -14.03 6.76 -3.50
CA TRP A 184 -14.93 6.14 -4.47
C TRP A 184 -16.39 6.55 -4.29
N ARG A 185 -16.86 6.52 -3.04
CA ARG A 185 -18.25 6.90 -2.71
C ARG A 185 -18.60 8.35 -3.08
N ILE A 186 -17.63 9.26 -2.97
CA ILE A 186 -17.81 10.67 -3.34
C ILE A 186 -17.43 11.00 -4.79
N GLY A 187 -17.11 9.99 -5.61
CA GLY A 187 -16.83 10.16 -7.04
C GLY A 187 -15.41 10.61 -7.39
N ALA A 188 -14.45 10.47 -6.48
CA ALA A 188 -13.04 10.71 -6.79
C ALA A 188 -12.52 9.69 -7.82
N LYS A 189 -11.62 10.13 -8.70
CA LYS A 189 -10.95 9.24 -9.68
C LYS A 189 -10.00 8.29 -8.98
N MET A 190 -10.15 7.00 -9.30
CA MET A 190 -9.23 5.93 -8.90
C MET A 190 -8.40 5.50 -10.09
N VAL A 191 -7.13 5.17 -9.88
CA VAL A 191 -6.20 4.78 -10.94
C VAL A 191 -5.41 3.53 -10.57
N ASN A 192 -5.10 2.70 -11.57
CA ASN A 192 -4.30 1.47 -11.47
C ASN A 192 -4.86 0.38 -10.52
N MET A 193 -6.13 0.41 -10.17
CA MET A 193 -6.75 -0.54 -9.21
C MET A 193 -6.76 -1.98 -9.72
N GLU A 194 -6.66 -2.21 -11.01
CA GLU A 194 -6.56 -3.54 -11.62
C GLU A 194 -5.20 -4.22 -11.40
N MET A 195 -4.21 -3.48 -10.93
CA MET A 195 -2.82 -3.90 -10.74
C MET A 195 -2.48 -4.03 -9.24
N PRO A 196 -3.05 -4.98 -8.48
CA PRO A 196 -2.65 -5.17 -7.09
C PRO A 196 -1.16 -5.52 -7.02
N TYR A 197 -0.57 -5.32 -5.86
CA TYR A 197 0.83 -5.62 -5.60
C TYR A 197 0.94 -6.90 -4.77
N ARG A 198 2.06 -7.61 -4.89
CA ARG A 198 2.43 -8.73 -4.00
C ARG A 198 3.84 -8.51 -3.50
N HIS A 199 4.03 -8.80 -2.23
CA HIS A 199 5.35 -8.79 -1.61
C HIS A 199 5.85 -10.22 -1.38
N ALA A 200 7.14 -10.38 -1.14
CA ALA A 200 7.74 -11.65 -0.80
C ALA A 200 8.56 -11.52 0.47
N GLY A 201 8.70 -12.62 1.20
CA GLY A 201 9.46 -12.67 2.43
C GLY A 201 9.45 -14.07 3.05
N PRO A 202 10.00 -14.21 4.27
CA PRO A 202 9.98 -15.45 5.01
C PRO A 202 8.56 -15.98 5.17
N LYS A 203 8.39 -17.28 4.98
CA LYS A 203 7.10 -17.94 5.15
C LYS A 203 6.58 -17.73 6.57
N PHE A 204 5.29 -17.42 6.67
CA PHE A 204 4.55 -17.16 7.92
C PHE A 204 4.90 -15.86 8.67
N PHE A 205 5.87 -15.08 8.20
CA PHE A 205 6.20 -13.78 8.79
C PHE A 205 5.73 -12.64 7.90
N SER A 206 4.73 -11.89 8.35
CA SER A 206 4.31 -10.67 7.68
C SER A 206 5.38 -9.58 7.81
N ARG A 207 5.51 -8.74 6.78
CA ARG A 207 6.33 -7.52 6.73
C ARG A 207 7.85 -7.71 6.73
N ALA A 208 8.37 -8.92 6.86
CA ALA A 208 9.79 -9.21 6.77
C ALA A 208 10.23 -9.27 5.29
N GLY A 209 10.22 -8.11 4.63
CA GLY A 209 10.47 -8.00 3.20
C GLY A 209 11.81 -8.56 2.74
N LYS A 210 11.85 -9.00 1.49
CA LYS A 210 13.05 -9.60 0.86
C LYS A 210 14.25 -8.65 0.80
N SER A 211 14.01 -7.34 0.75
CA SER A 211 15.06 -6.33 0.55
C SER A 211 16.01 -6.18 1.74
N THR A 212 15.63 -6.65 2.91
CA THR A 212 16.47 -6.62 4.12
C THR A 212 17.41 -7.81 4.17
N TRP A 213 17.08 -8.91 3.49
CA TRP A 213 17.86 -10.14 3.53
C TRP A 213 19.04 -10.10 2.56
N ILE A 214 20.23 -10.48 3.06
CA ILE A 214 21.46 -10.60 2.28
C ILE A 214 21.76 -12.08 2.07
N GLY A 215 21.21 -12.63 1.01
CA GLY A 215 21.32 -14.04 0.66
C GLY A 215 21.01 -14.30 -0.81
N VAL A 216 21.15 -15.52 -1.24
CA VAL A 216 20.82 -15.98 -2.59
C VAL A 216 19.63 -16.94 -2.56
N TYR A 217 18.78 -16.87 -3.57
CA TYR A 217 17.63 -17.78 -3.67
C TYR A 217 18.06 -19.14 -4.22
N ARG A 218 17.62 -20.21 -3.56
CA ARG A 218 17.95 -21.59 -3.90
C ARG A 218 16.73 -22.48 -3.96
N TYR A 219 16.85 -23.53 -4.78
CA TYR A 219 15.99 -24.69 -4.73
C TYR A 219 16.28 -25.54 -3.48
N PRO A 220 15.37 -26.50 -3.10
CA PRO A 220 15.59 -27.41 -1.98
C PRO A 220 16.88 -28.26 -2.09
N ASP A 221 17.34 -28.54 -3.32
CA ASP A 221 18.56 -29.29 -3.61
C ASP A 221 19.85 -28.44 -3.54
N GLY A 222 19.73 -27.15 -3.17
CA GLY A 222 20.84 -26.23 -3.02
C GLY A 222 21.28 -25.52 -4.31
N ARG A 223 20.74 -25.87 -5.48
CA ARG A 223 21.03 -25.13 -6.72
C ARG A 223 20.49 -23.69 -6.63
N LEU A 224 21.20 -22.77 -7.27
CA LEU A 224 20.76 -21.38 -7.39
C LEU A 224 19.42 -21.30 -8.17
N LEU A 225 18.49 -20.50 -7.66
CA LEU A 225 17.21 -20.25 -8.33
C LEU A 225 17.40 -19.35 -9.55
N GLY A 226 18.31 -18.37 -9.46
CA GLY A 226 18.63 -17.43 -10.53
C GLY A 226 20.11 -17.38 -10.86
N PRO A 227 20.46 -16.93 -12.07
CA PRO A 227 21.85 -16.88 -12.53
C PRO A 227 22.58 -15.59 -12.19
N PHE A 228 21.97 -14.66 -11.42
CA PHE A 228 22.44 -13.28 -11.34
C PHE A 228 23.54 -13.06 -10.32
N VAL A 229 23.51 -13.76 -9.18
CA VAL A 229 24.53 -13.71 -8.15
C VAL A 229 24.73 -15.09 -7.53
N GLU A 230 25.98 -15.44 -7.26
CA GLU A 230 26.36 -16.66 -6.53
C GLU A 230 26.52 -16.37 -5.04
N ARG A 231 26.86 -15.11 -4.71
CA ARG A 231 27.04 -14.62 -3.35
C ARG A 231 26.47 -13.22 -3.22
N ALA A 232 25.51 -13.04 -2.33
CA ALA A 232 24.96 -11.74 -2.00
C ALA A 232 25.85 -11.01 -0.98
N THR A 233 25.85 -9.68 -1.08
CA THR A 233 26.50 -8.75 -0.12
C THR A 233 25.56 -7.58 0.11
N ARG A 234 25.84 -6.73 1.11
CA ARG A 234 25.09 -5.45 1.28
C ARG A 234 25.10 -4.55 0.05
N SER A 235 26.06 -4.77 -0.85
CA SER A 235 26.22 -3.99 -2.07
C SER A 235 25.60 -4.63 -3.31
N VAL A 236 25.46 -5.95 -3.32
CA VAL A 236 24.91 -6.71 -4.46
C VAL A 236 23.97 -7.77 -3.92
N GLY A 237 22.68 -7.53 -4.05
CA GLY A 237 21.65 -8.49 -3.66
C GLY A 237 21.24 -9.44 -4.78
N ASP A 238 20.57 -10.52 -4.43
CA ASP A 238 19.94 -11.41 -5.40
C ASP A 238 18.66 -10.76 -5.94
N ILE A 239 18.68 -10.42 -7.22
CA ILE A 239 17.58 -9.77 -7.94
C ILE A 239 16.66 -10.74 -8.67
N THR A 240 16.81 -12.04 -8.47
CA THR A 240 16.02 -13.07 -9.18
C THR A 240 14.53 -12.79 -9.09
N CYS A 241 14.01 -12.46 -7.91
CA CYS A 241 12.60 -12.20 -7.74
C CYS A 241 12.13 -10.84 -8.31
N ASP A 242 13.04 -9.93 -8.58
CA ASP A 242 12.74 -8.65 -9.23
C ASP A 242 12.56 -8.82 -10.74
N ILE A 243 13.30 -9.75 -11.33
CA ILE A 243 13.24 -10.08 -12.75
C ILE A 243 12.18 -11.16 -13.01
N TRP A 244 12.18 -12.21 -12.19
CA TRP A 244 11.21 -13.30 -12.27
C TRP A 244 10.18 -13.16 -11.15
N ASN A 245 9.22 -12.29 -11.34
CA ASN A 245 8.18 -11.92 -10.36
C ASN A 245 7.33 -13.10 -9.87
N SER A 246 7.24 -14.18 -10.65
CA SER A 246 6.49 -15.38 -10.32
C SER A 246 7.33 -16.51 -9.73
N ALA A 247 8.62 -16.29 -9.51
CA ALA A 247 9.59 -17.35 -9.14
C ALA A 247 9.06 -18.29 -8.03
N TYR A 248 8.59 -17.73 -6.92
CA TYR A 248 8.10 -18.53 -5.79
C TYR A 248 6.86 -19.37 -6.13
N SER A 249 5.97 -18.86 -6.98
CA SER A 249 4.79 -19.59 -7.43
C SER A 249 5.15 -20.65 -8.47
N ASP A 250 6.05 -20.32 -9.38
CA ASP A 250 6.46 -21.20 -10.47
C ASP A 250 7.17 -22.45 -9.94
N VAL A 251 8.10 -22.28 -8.96
CA VAL A 251 8.82 -23.42 -8.37
C VAL A 251 7.89 -24.35 -7.57
N ILE A 252 6.86 -23.82 -6.95
CA ILE A 252 5.84 -24.65 -6.30
C ILE A 252 5.02 -25.42 -7.33
N LEU A 253 4.54 -24.73 -8.39
CA LEU A 253 3.67 -25.33 -9.40
C LEU A 253 4.37 -26.38 -10.26
N ASN A 254 5.67 -26.22 -10.53
CA ASN A 254 6.43 -27.20 -11.31
C ASN A 254 7.03 -28.33 -10.45
N GLY A 255 6.78 -28.32 -9.13
CA GLY A 255 7.25 -29.34 -8.20
C GLY A 255 8.72 -29.23 -7.81
N SER A 256 9.42 -28.13 -8.16
CA SER A 256 10.83 -27.91 -7.82
C SER A 256 11.03 -27.07 -6.54
N GLY A 257 9.96 -26.51 -6.00
CA GLY A 257 9.98 -25.71 -4.78
C GLY A 257 9.91 -26.52 -3.49
N PRO A 258 9.87 -25.82 -2.33
CA PRO A 258 9.81 -24.36 -2.19
C PRO A 258 11.13 -23.66 -2.50
N ALA A 259 11.13 -22.31 -2.52
CA ALA A 259 12.33 -21.50 -2.62
C ALA A 259 12.84 -21.11 -1.23
N TYR A 260 14.14 -21.08 -1.08
CA TYR A 260 14.83 -20.67 0.15
C TYR A 260 15.71 -19.47 -0.10
N ILE A 261 15.84 -18.57 0.88
CA ILE A 261 16.96 -17.63 0.91
C ILE A 261 18.08 -18.24 1.74
N ASP A 262 19.25 -18.31 1.15
CA ASP A 262 20.46 -18.85 1.74
C ASP A 262 21.48 -17.73 2.00
N CYS A 263 21.68 -17.39 3.26
CA CYS A 263 22.64 -16.39 3.73
C CYS A 263 23.96 -17.02 4.22
N THR A 264 24.14 -18.33 4.12
CA THR A 264 25.30 -19.06 4.70
C THR A 264 26.64 -18.66 4.11
N GLN A 265 26.62 -18.08 2.89
CA GLN A 265 27.81 -17.56 2.23
C GLN A 265 28.06 -16.06 2.47
N SER A 266 27.18 -15.39 3.22
CA SER A 266 27.33 -13.97 3.56
C SER A 266 28.40 -13.81 4.66
N SER A 267 29.12 -12.69 4.61
CA SER A 267 30.13 -12.41 5.64
C SER A 267 29.46 -12.12 7.00
N PRO A 268 30.18 -12.34 8.12
CA PRO A 268 29.65 -11.95 9.44
C PRO A 268 29.26 -10.46 9.51
N GLU A 269 29.99 -9.61 8.79
CA GLU A 269 29.72 -8.17 8.70
C GLU A 269 28.41 -7.88 7.94
N ASP A 270 28.16 -8.57 6.81
CA ASP A 270 26.91 -8.45 6.06
C ASP A 270 25.71 -8.99 6.85
N LEU A 271 25.89 -10.09 7.59
CA LEU A 271 24.85 -10.63 8.46
C LEU A 271 24.53 -9.71 9.63
N GLY A 272 25.55 -9.06 10.21
CA GLY A 272 25.35 -8.00 11.21
C GLY A 272 24.56 -6.83 10.66
N PHE A 273 24.94 -6.34 9.48
CA PHE A 273 24.22 -5.28 8.76
C PHE A 273 22.75 -5.68 8.45
N MET A 274 22.51 -6.91 8.01
CA MET A 274 21.18 -7.44 7.78
C MET A 274 20.34 -7.42 9.06
N ARG A 275 20.91 -7.84 10.19
CA ARG A 275 20.24 -7.86 11.49
C ARG A 275 19.89 -6.45 11.98
N GLU A 276 20.80 -5.49 11.83
CA GLU A 276 20.54 -4.08 12.12
C GLU A 276 19.42 -3.51 11.24
N GLY A 277 19.40 -3.83 9.94
CA GLY A 277 18.31 -3.47 9.05
C GLY A 277 16.96 -4.03 9.52
N MET A 278 16.91 -5.28 9.98
CA MET A 278 15.70 -5.87 10.57
C MET A 278 15.23 -5.10 11.82
N HIS A 279 16.14 -4.68 12.68
CA HIS A 279 15.81 -3.84 13.84
C HIS A 279 15.29 -2.47 13.42
N SER A 280 15.92 -1.81 12.46
CA SER A 280 15.51 -0.51 11.92
C SER A 280 14.13 -0.55 11.26
N GLU A 281 13.78 -1.67 10.63
CA GLU A 281 12.43 -1.92 10.10
C GLU A 281 11.41 -2.30 11.19
N GLY A 282 11.84 -2.53 12.42
CA GLY A 282 10.99 -2.95 13.53
C GLY A 282 10.52 -4.40 13.43
N LEU A 283 11.30 -5.27 12.79
CA LEU A 283 11.03 -6.71 12.67
C LEU A 283 11.42 -7.49 13.92
N THR A 284 11.24 -6.90 15.09
CA THR A 284 11.65 -7.46 16.40
C THR A 284 11.06 -8.85 16.64
N ALA A 285 9.79 -9.07 16.25
CA ALA A 285 9.15 -10.38 16.42
C ALA A 285 9.84 -11.49 15.60
N LEU A 286 10.29 -11.18 14.37
CA LEU A 286 11.05 -12.12 13.56
C LEU A 286 12.43 -12.40 14.16
N VAL A 287 13.14 -11.36 14.58
CA VAL A 287 14.47 -11.50 15.20
C VAL A 287 14.39 -12.33 16.47
N ASN A 288 13.43 -12.04 17.37
CA ASN A 288 13.22 -12.82 18.58
C ASN A 288 12.89 -14.28 18.27
N TYR A 289 12.02 -14.53 17.29
CA TYR A 289 11.70 -15.89 16.87
C TYR A 289 12.93 -16.65 16.38
N MET A 290 13.79 -16.03 15.56
CA MET A 290 15.02 -16.64 15.10
C MET A 290 15.92 -17.00 16.28
N ASP A 291 16.09 -16.11 17.24
CA ASP A 291 16.92 -16.32 18.43
C ASP A 291 16.34 -17.45 19.32
N GLU A 292 15.05 -17.42 19.63
CA GLU A 292 14.37 -18.39 20.47
C GLU A 292 14.30 -19.79 19.85
N SER A 293 14.16 -19.87 18.51
CA SER A 293 14.09 -21.15 17.80
C SER A 293 15.45 -21.69 17.38
N GLY A 294 16.54 -20.94 17.62
CA GLY A 294 17.89 -21.31 17.18
C GLY A 294 18.07 -21.24 15.66
N LEU A 295 17.23 -20.47 14.96
CA LEU A 295 17.34 -20.26 13.53
C LEU A 295 18.41 -19.19 13.26
N ASP A 296 19.56 -19.63 12.79
CA ASP A 296 20.71 -18.80 12.48
C ASP A 296 20.90 -18.70 10.95
N PRO A 297 20.68 -17.52 10.33
CA PRO A 297 20.86 -17.34 8.90
C PRO A 297 22.27 -17.65 8.37
N SER A 298 23.30 -17.63 9.24
CA SER A 298 24.67 -18.06 8.87
C SER A 298 24.78 -19.57 8.65
N ARG A 299 23.80 -20.35 9.08
CA ARG A 299 23.81 -21.83 9.08
C ARG A 299 22.57 -22.44 8.45
N HIS A 300 21.46 -21.69 8.42
CA HIS A 300 20.16 -22.19 7.99
C HIS A 300 19.61 -21.35 6.85
N ALA A 301 19.19 -21.99 5.77
CA ALA A 301 18.39 -21.36 4.73
C ALA A 301 16.94 -21.22 5.23
N VAL A 302 16.29 -20.12 4.86
CA VAL A 302 14.93 -19.77 5.29
C VAL A 302 13.97 -19.87 4.12
N GLU A 303 12.87 -20.62 4.30
CA GLU A 303 11.84 -20.71 3.26
C GLU A 303 11.21 -19.34 3.00
N PHE A 304 11.18 -18.94 1.73
CA PHE A 304 10.56 -17.71 1.24
C PHE A 304 9.33 -18.01 0.41
N MET A 305 8.36 -17.14 0.51
CA MET A 305 7.12 -17.21 -0.27
C MET A 305 6.69 -15.84 -0.77
N GLN A 306 5.84 -15.85 -1.77
CA GLN A 306 5.10 -14.66 -2.17
C GLN A 306 3.79 -14.60 -1.40
N TYR A 307 3.54 -13.45 -0.76
CA TYR A 307 2.33 -13.22 0.02
C TYR A 307 1.10 -12.97 -0.88
N GLU A 308 -0.05 -12.81 -0.27
CA GLU A 308 -1.29 -12.49 -0.96
C GLU A 308 -1.23 -11.14 -1.69
N PRO A 309 -2.09 -10.93 -2.70
CA PRO A 309 -2.23 -9.62 -3.32
C PRO A 309 -2.84 -8.60 -2.34
N PHE A 310 -2.41 -7.36 -2.43
CA PHE A 310 -2.99 -6.24 -1.70
C PHE A 310 -2.88 -4.95 -2.52
N ILE A 311 -3.67 -3.95 -2.15
CA ILE A 311 -3.73 -2.67 -2.85
C ILE A 311 -2.79 -1.69 -2.17
N ILE A 312 -1.72 -1.30 -2.85
CA ILE A 312 -0.73 -0.33 -2.38
C ILE A 312 -0.17 0.44 -3.57
N GLY A 313 -0.07 1.75 -3.48
CA GLY A 313 0.28 2.60 -4.62
C GLY A 313 -0.76 2.46 -5.76
N ARG A 314 -2.00 2.20 -5.38
CA ARG A 314 -3.18 2.06 -6.22
C ARG A 314 -4.34 2.71 -5.49
N GLY A 315 -5.11 3.54 -6.16
CA GLY A 315 -6.19 4.27 -5.50
C GLY A 315 -6.42 5.66 -6.09
N LEU A 316 -6.49 6.67 -5.24
CA LEU A 316 -6.78 8.03 -5.67
C LEU A 316 -5.75 8.57 -6.68
N GLU A 317 -6.24 9.19 -7.73
CA GLU A 317 -5.43 9.99 -8.64
C GLU A 317 -5.16 11.36 -8.00
N ILE A 318 -3.89 11.78 -8.03
CA ILE A 318 -3.48 13.13 -7.60
C ILE A 318 -2.79 13.89 -8.73
N ASP A 319 -2.82 15.21 -8.63
CA ASP A 319 -1.99 16.11 -9.41
C ASP A 319 -0.63 16.39 -8.73
N ILE A 320 0.16 17.29 -9.33
CA ILE A 320 1.49 17.65 -8.82
C ILE A 320 1.46 18.29 -7.43
N ASP A 321 0.34 18.85 -7.03
CA ASP A 321 0.09 19.51 -5.74
C ASP A 321 -0.53 18.57 -4.70
N GLY A 322 -0.71 17.29 -5.05
CA GLY A 322 -1.34 16.30 -4.20
C GLY A 322 -2.86 16.39 -4.12
N GLN A 323 -3.50 17.25 -4.95
CA GLN A 323 -4.96 17.39 -4.99
C GLN A 323 -5.59 16.26 -5.81
N THR A 324 -6.74 15.77 -5.35
CA THR A 324 -7.52 14.77 -6.07
C THR A 324 -8.50 15.44 -7.06
N SER A 325 -9.26 14.62 -7.81
CA SER A 325 -10.33 15.13 -8.68
C SER A 325 -11.52 15.75 -7.92
N VAL A 326 -11.57 15.65 -6.60
CA VAL A 326 -12.60 16.29 -5.76
C VAL A 326 -12.03 17.56 -5.14
N PRO A 327 -12.64 18.73 -5.40
CA PRO A 327 -12.16 20.00 -4.86
C PRO A 327 -12.00 19.99 -3.34
N GLY A 328 -10.83 20.41 -2.86
CA GLY A 328 -10.51 20.48 -1.44
C GLY A 328 -10.07 19.15 -0.81
N LEU A 329 -10.07 18.05 -1.58
CA LEU A 329 -9.56 16.76 -1.14
C LEU A 329 -8.16 16.52 -1.71
N TYR A 330 -7.20 16.20 -0.84
CA TYR A 330 -5.83 15.86 -1.14
C TYR A 330 -5.51 14.43 -0.70
N ALA A 331 -4.47 13.84 -1.25
CA ALA A 331 -4.01 12.51 -0.83
C ALA A 331 -2.50 12.35 -0.92
N ALA A 332 -1.94 11.49 -0.06
CA ALA A 332 -0.53 11.12 -0.09
C ALA A 332 -0.29 9.70 0.42
N GLY A 333 0.83 9.11 0.01
CA GLY A 333 1.26 7.79 0.46
C GLY A 333 0.62 6.63 -0.30
N ASP A 334 0.56 5.48 0.34
CA ASP A 334 0.22 4.18 -0.29
C ASP A 334 -1.17 4.10 -0.94
N MET A 335 -2.08 5.01 -0.59
CA MET A 335 -3.41 5.08 -1.17
C MET A 335 -3.49 5.87 -2.47
N VAL A 336 -2.42 6.52 -2.88
CA VAL A 336 -2.31 7.22 -4.17
C VAL A 336 -2.04 6.19 -5.28
N GLY A 337 -2.71 6.34 -6.41
CA GLY A 337 -2.68 5.33 -7.47
C GLY A 337 -1.73 5.61 -8.63
N ASN A 338 -1.37 6.87 -8.85
CA ASN A 338 -0.49 7.28 -9.94
C ASN A 338 0.93 7.65 -9.49
N PHE A 339 1.24 7.46 -8.21
CA PHE A 339 2.58 7.61 -7.68
C PHE A 339 2.79 6.79 -6.41
N ARG A 340 3.98 6.18 -6.29
CA ARG A 340 4.43 5.50 -5.07
C ARG A 340 5.95 5.51 -5.03
N ALA A 341 6.55 5.90 -3.94
CA ALA A 341 7.96 5.69 -3.64
C ALA A 341 8.12 5.33 -2.15
N ASP A 342 7.33 4.35 -1.73
CA ASP A 342 7.26 3.85 -0.36
C ASP A 342 7.19 5.00 0.67
N LEU A 343 8.01 4.96 1.71
CA LEU A 343 8.00 5.95 2.77
C LEU A 343 8.45 7.33 2.28
N SER A 344 9.46 7.39 1.41
CA SER A 344 9.95 8.65 0.85
C SER A 344 8.89 9.37 0.01
N GLY A 345 8.15 8.62 -0.80
CA GLY A 345 7.01 9.17 -1.54
C GLY A 345 5.92 9.69 -0.62
N SER A 346 5.66 8.97 0.48
CA SER A 346 4.71 9.42 1.50
C SER A 346 5.18 10.70 2.19
N ALA A 347 6.49 10.84 2.45
CA ALA A 347 7.08 12.04 3.05
C ALA A 347 6.96 13.24 2.11
N VAL A 348 7.40 13.10 0.85
CA VAL A 348 7.39 14.21 -0.12
C VAL A 348 5.97 14.65 -0.44
N TYR A 349 5.07 13.72 -0.82
CA TYR A 349 3.69 14.11 -1.14
C TYR A 349 2.86 14.47 0.09
N GLY A 350 3.19 13.95 1.28
CA GLY A 350 2.62 14.43 2.53
C GLY A 350 2.97 15.89 2.80
N TRP A 351 4.22 16.27 2.56
CA TRP A 351 4.71 17.66 2.66
C TRP A 351 4.03 18.55 1.62
N THR A 352 4.04 18.15 0.34
CA THR A 352 3.43 18.89 -0.78
C THR A 352 1.94 19.11 -0.54
N ALA A 353 1.17 18.04 -0.30
CA ALA A 353 -0.26 18.13 -0.05
C ALA A 353 -0.57 18.96 1.20
N GLY A 354 0.26 18.86 2.25
CA GLY A 354 0.13 19.67 3.46
C GLY A 354 0.27 21.16 3.19
N GLY A 355 1.32 21.55 2.47
CA GLY A 355 1.59 22.96 2.10
C GLY A 355 0.49 23.52 1.20
N THR A 356 0.11 22.79 0.15
CA THR A 356 -0.92 23.24 -0.80
C THR A 356 -2.31 23.31 -0.16
N ALA A 357 -2.68 22.30 0.64
CA ALA A 357 -3.94 22.33 1.37
C ALA A 357 -4.01 23.49 2.37
N ALA A 358 -2.93 23.76 3.08
CA ALA A 358 -2.86 24.89 4.03
C ALA A 358 -3.00 26.23 3.31
N GLY A 359 -2.28 26.45 2.22
CA GLY A 359 -2.38 27.65 1.38
C GLY A 359 -3.80 27.88 0.86
N SER A 360 -4.43 26.83 0.32
CA SER A 360 -5.79 26.92 -0.19
C SER A 360 -6.87 27.04 0.91
N ALA A 361 -6.58 26.56 2.13
CA ALA A 361 -7.47 26.66 3.26
C ALA A 361 -7.51 28.08 3.88
N ALA A 362 -6.45 28.88 3.70
CA ALA A 362 -6.35 30.21 4.32
C ALA A 362 -7.54 31.11 3.98
N ASN A 363 -8.01 31.07 2.75
CA ASN A 363 -9.11 31.89 2.23
C ASN A 363 -10.45 31.16 2.13
N ALA A 364 -10.54 29.89 2.56
CA ALA A 364 -11.77 29.10 2.48
C ALA A 364 -12.59 29.24 3.78
N GLY A 365 -13.90 29.31 3.66
CA GLY A 365 -14.83 29.25 4.80
C GLY A 365 -15.03 27.81 5.30
N ILE A 366 -15.34 27.63 6.58
CA ILE A 366 -15.80 26.36 7.12
C ILE A 366 -17.28 26.19 6.77
N ARG A 367 -17.62 25.10 6.10
CA ARG A 367 -19.01 24.75 5.75
C ARG A 367 -19.71 24.05 6.91
N ASN A 368 -21.01 24.30 7.07
CA ASN A 368 -21.78 23.60 8.10
C ASN A 368 -22.25 22.25 7.60
N ALA A 369 -21.53 21.20 8.03
CA ALA A 369 -21.77 19.81 7.62
C ALA A 369 -22.53 18.99 8.69
N GLU A 370 -22.81 19.57 9.87
CA GLU A 370 -23.33 18.82 11.03
C GLU A 370 -24.74 18.25 10.80
N HIS A 371 -25.59 18.95 10.06
CA HIS A 371 -26.97 18.57 9.79
C HIS A 371 -27.21 18.19 8.32
N SER A 372 -26.19 17.66 7.67
CA SER A 372 -26.34 17.10 6.33
C SER A 372 -27.22 15.84 6.40
N PRO A 373 -28.31 15.73 5.60
CA PRO A 373 -29.14 14.53 5.56
C PRO A 373 -28.33 13.26 5.30
N TRP A 374 -27.24 13.37 4.53
CA TRP A 374 -26.34 12.28 4.26
C TRP A 374 -25.59 11.81 5.52
N VAL A 375 -25.14 12.73 6.38
CA VAL A 375 -24.49 12.39 7.66
C VAL A 375 -25.46 11.68 8.59
N GLU A 376 -26.69 12.17 8.68
CA GLU A 376 -27.74 11.56 9.52
C GLU A 376 -28.08 10.14 9.02
N GLU A 377 -28.24 9.95 7.71
CA GLU A 377 -28.47 8.64 7.10
C GLU A 377 -27.31 7.66 7.38
N ARG A 378 -26.06 8.10 7.21
CA ARG A 378 -24.88 7.25 7.46
C ARG A 378 -24.74 6.87 8.93
N ALA A 379 -24.91 7.82 9.83
CA ALA A 379 -24.86 7.57 11.27
C ALA A 379 -25.98 6.61 11.71
N ALA A 380 -27.21 6.78 11.21
CA ALA A 380 -28.33 5.89 11.47
C ALA A 380 -28.06 4.48 10.95
N PHE A 381 -27.52 4.35 9.74
CA PHE A 381 -27.12 3.06 9.17
C PHE A 381 -26.09 2.37 10.08
N TYR A 382 -25.01 3.05 10.47
CA TYR A 382 -23.98 2.47 11.31
C TYR A 382 -24.50 2.09 12.71
N SER A 383 -25.38 2.91 13.31
CA SER A 383 -26.03 2.59 14.58
C SER A 383 -26.88 1.33 14.46
N SER A 384 -27.58 1.15 13.35
CA SER A 384 -28.43 -0.04 13.13
C SER A 384 -27.68 -1.35 13.18
N LEU A 385 -26.36 -1.36 12.86
CA LEU A 385 -25.53 -2.56 12.92
C LEU A 385 -25.32 -3.05 14.38
N LEU A 386 -25.35 -2.14 15.34
CA LEU A 386 -25.25 -2.45 16.78
C LEU A 386 -26.58 -2.90 17.38
N GLU A 387 -27.69 -2.41 16.85
CA GLU A 387 -29.03 -2.66 17.39
C GLU A 387 -29.60 -4.02 16.97
N ARG A 388 -28.97 -4.70 16.01
CA ARG A 388 -29.43 -6.01 15.52
C ARG A 388 -29.35 -7.07 16.59
N PRO A 389 -30.43 -7.83 16.86
CA PRO A 389 -30.41 -8.87 17.89
C PRO A 389 -29.56 -10.09 17.49
N ARG A 390 -29.47 -10.32 16.17
CA ARG A 390 -28.68 -11.42 15.57
C ARG A 390 -28.20 -11.00 14.18
N GLY A 391 -27.17 -11.69 13.66
CA GLY A 391 -26.65 -11.42 12.32
C GLY A 391 -25.31 -12.09 12.08
N ALA A 392 -24.80 -11.94 10.87
CA ALA A 392 -23.46 -12.39 10.49
C ALA A 392 -22.39 -11.52 11.17
N THR A 393 -21.27 -12.11 11.48
CA THR A 393 -20.11 -11.38 11.97
C THR A 393 -19.37 -10.70 10.79
N TRP A 394 -18.64 -9.63 11.09
CA TRP A 394 -17.76 -9.01 10.11
C TRP A 394 -16.71 -9.99 9.54
N LYS A 395 -16.28 -11.01 10.34
CA LYS A 395 -15.33 -12.04 9.91
C LYS A 395 -15.90 -12.91 8.81
N GLU A 396 -17.14 -13.37 8.99
CA GLU A 396 -17.84 -14.18 7.98
C GLU A 396 -18.01 -13.41 6.67
N ALA A 397 -18.44 -12.14 6.75
CA ALA A 397 -18.58 -11.27 5.58
C ALA A 397 -17.23 -11.01 4.89
N ASN A 398 -16.13 -10.79 5.66
CA ASN A 398 -14.81 -10.61 5.09
C ASN A 398 -14.27 -11.88 4.43
N LEU A 399 -14.50 -13.05 5.03
CA LEU A 399 -14.12 -14.35 4.42
C LEU A 399 -14.88 -14.61 3.13
N ALA A 400 -16.18 -14.32 3.10
CA ALA A 400 -17.00 -14.43 1.90
C ALA A 400 -16.47 -13.51 0.77
N LEU A 401 -16.12 -12.26 1.12
CA LEU A 401 -15.48 -11.33 0.18
C LEU A 401 -14.14 -11.86 -0.34
N GLN A 402 -13.28 -12.39 0.52
CA GLN A 402 -11.98 -12.95 0.13
C GLN A 402 -12.14 -14.12 -0.84
N GLN A 403 -13.08 -15.03 -0.59
CA GLN A 403 -13.41 -16.16 -1.48
C GLN A 403 -13.91 -15.66 -2.83
N LEU A 404 -14.78 -14.66 -2.83
CA LEU A 404 -15.30 -14.05 -4.04
C LEU A 404 -14.17 -13.42 -4.87
N MET A 405 -13.31 -12.63 -4.23
CA MET A 405 -12.19 -11.97 -4.90
C MET A 405 -11.18 -12.99 -5.47
N ASP A 406 -10.89 -14.06 -4.74
CA ASP A 406 -9.98 -15.12 -5.22
C ASP A 406 -10.58 -15.90 -6.40
N SER A 407 -11.90 -16.08 -6.42
CA SER A 407 -12.59 -16.85 -7.49
C SER A 407 -12.84 -16.02 -8.75
N TYR A 408 -13.21 -14.74 -8.63
CA TYR A 408 -13.70 -13.93 -9.75
C TYR A 408 -12.78 -12.78 -10.17
N ALA A 409 -11.95 -12.26 -9.27
CA ALA A 409 -11.05 -11.13 -9.51
C ALA A 409 -9.62 -11.42 -9.07
N ALA A 410 -9.23 -12.67 -9.06
CA ALA A 410 -7.92 -13.13 -8.60
C ALA A 410 -6.78 -12.35 -9.24
N ALA A 411 -5.68 -12.20 -8.53
CA ALA A 411 -4.47 -11.54 -9.01
C ALA A 411 -3.25 -12.42 -8.75
N GLY A 412 -2.43 -12.56 -9.77
CA GLY A 412 -1.21 -13.37 -9.67
C GLY A 412 -0.81 -13.97 -11.01
N PRO A 413 0.41 -14.51 -11.10
CA PRO A 413 0.94 -14.99 -12.37
C PRO A 413 0.13 -16.18 -12.94
N HIS A 414 -0.45 -16.99 -12.07
CA HIS A 414 -1.23 -18.18 -12.43
C HIS A 414 -2.72 -18.04 -12.11
N ARG A 415 -3.17 -16.84 -11.79
CA ARG A 415 -4.57 -16.54 -11.49
C ARG A 415 -5.17 -15.73 -12.64
N LEU A 416 -6.13 -16.30 -13.34
CA LEU A 416 -6.69 -15.71 -14.55
C LEU A 416 -8.02 -15.01 -14.27
N ARG A 417 -8.15 -13.83 -14.84
CA ARG A 417 -9.40 -13.08 -14.96
C ARG A 417 -9.95 -13.22 -16.37
N SER A 418 -11.25 -13.03 -16.54
CA SER A 418 -11.90 -12.85 -17.84
C SER A 418 -13.06 -11.89 -17.70
N ALA A 419 -13.59 -11.38 -18.81
CA ALA A 419 -14.80 -10.56 -18.77
C ALA A 419 -15.96 -11.32 -18.13
N THR A 420 -16.11 -12.62 -18.41
CA THR A 420 -17.14 -13.47 -17.81
C THR A 420 -16.99 -13.57 -16.30
N LEU A 421 -15.79 -13.89 -15.80
CA LEU A 421 -15.53 -13.98 -14.35
C LEU A 421 -15.74 -12.64 -13.65
N LEU A 422 -15.19 -11.55 -14.19
CA LEU A 422 -15.30 -10.22 -13.58
C LEU A 422 -16.73 -9.71 -13.53
N ASN A 423 -17.54 -9.94 -14.57
CA ASN A 423 -18.96 -9.57 -14.58
C ASN A 423 -19.78 -10.42 -13.59
N ALA A 424 -19.51 -11.73 -13.50
CA ALA A 424 -20.12 -12.58 -12.48
C ALA A 424 -19.73 -12.14 -11.07
N GLY A 425 -18.44 -11.82 -10.87
CA GLY A 425 -17.91 -11.30 -9.61
C GLY A 425 -18.60 -10.01 -9.17
N LEU A 426 -18.79 -9.03 -10.07
CA LEU A 426 -19.52 -7.79 -9.78
C LEU A 426 -20.96 -8.07 -9.32
N LYS A 427 -21.65 -9.02 -9.97
CA LYS A 427 -23.00 -9.41 -9.57
C LYS A 427 -23.01 -10.01 -8.16
N TYR A 428 -22.15 -11.01 -7.92
CA TYR A 428 -22.07 -11.66 -6.60
C TYR A 428 -21.58 -10.69 -5.51
N LEU A 429 -20.71 -9.74 -5.84
CA LEU A 429 -20.28 -8.71 -4.90
C LEU A 429 -21.44 -7.78 -4.52
N ALA A 430 -22.28 -7.40 -5.48
CA ALA A 430 -23.47 -6.59 -5.20
C ALA A 430 -24.47 -7.35 -4.30
N ASP A 431 -24.66 -8.65 -4.54
CA ASP A 431 -25.50 -9.51 -3.70
C ASP A 431 -24.92 -9.65 -2.28
N LEU A 432 -23.61 -9.95 -2.17
CA LEU A 432 -22.91 -10.04 -0.88
C LEU A 432 -22.97 -8.73 -0.10
N ARG A 433 -22.83 -7.59 -0.79
CA ARG A 433 -22.91 -6.27 -0.17
C ARG A 433 -24.30 -6.00 0.41
N ARG A 434 -25.36 -6.24 -0.37
CA ARG A 434 -26.75 -6.09 0.08
C ARG A 434 -27.00 -6.95 1.31
N ASP A 435 -26.56 -8.22 1.29
CA ASP A 435 -26.73 -9.14 2.40
C ASP A 435 -25.91 -8.73 3.63
N ALA A 436 -24.68 -8.25 3.42
CA ALA A 436 -23.82 -7.72 4.49
C ALA A 436 -24.44 -6.47 5.15
N GLU A 437 -24.91 -5.50 4.35
CA GLU A 437 -25.58 -4.31 4.85
C GLU A 437 -26.87 -4.63 5.61
N ALA A 438 -27.59 -5.70 5.23
CA ALA A 438 -28.80 -6.14 5.89
C ALA A 438 -28.56 -7.01 7.13
N GLN A 439 -27.45 -7.76 7.20
CA GLN A 439 -27.29 -8.86 8.16
C GLN A 439 -26.09 -8.72 9.09
N ILE A 440 -25.05 -7.93 8.79
CA ILE A 440 -23.91 -7.78 9.71
C ILE A 440 -24.40 -7.20 11.04
N LYS A 441 -24.03 -7.91 12.13
CA LYS A 441 -24.21 -7.43 13.49
C LYS A 441 -22.88 -7.02 14.08
N ALA A 442 -22.84 -5.87 14.71
CA ALA A 442 -21.75 -5.45 15.57
C ALA A 442 -22.17 -5.58 17.06
N GLU A 443 -21.25 -6.01 17.90
CA GLU A 443 -21.52 -6.22 19.34
C GLU A 443 -21.05 -5.03 20.19
N ASP A 444 -20.08 -4.28 19.65
CA ASP A 444 -19.44 -3.15 20.30
C ASP A 444 -18.86 -2.18 19.25
N PRO A 445 -18.39 -0.98 19.66
CA PRO A 445 -17.80 -0.02 18.73
C PRO A 445 -16.60 -0.55 17.93
N HIS A 446 -15.82 -1.48 18.49
CA HIS A 446 -14.67 -2.07 17.80
C HIS A 446 -15.14 -3.02 16.68
N SER A 447 -16.09 -3.90 16.95
CA SER A 447 -16.68 -4.79 15.92
C SER A 447 -17.48 -3.99 14.89
N LEU A 448 -18.08 -2.85 15.25
CA LEU A 448 -18.68 -1.90 14.30
C LEU A 448 -17.64 -1.34 13.33
N MET A 449 -16.50 -0.85 13.84
CA MET A 449 -15.40 -0.40 13.00
C MET A 449 -14.97 -1.50 12.01
N ARG A 450 -14.83 -2.75 12.47
CA ARG A 450 -14.46 -3.89 11.62
C ARG A 450 -15.53 -4.24 10.57
N ALA A 451 -16.79 -4.08 10.90
CA ALA A 451 -17.89 -4.23 9.95
C ALA A 451 -17.81 -3.18 8.83
N ILE A 452 -17.57 -1.92 9.20
CA ILE A 452 -17.40 -0.82 8.24
C ILE A 452 -16.17 -1.04 7.36
N GLU A 453 -15.03 -1.45 7.93
CA GLU A 453 -13.84 -1.84 7.14
C GLU A 453 -14.15 -2.95 6.12
N THR A 454 -15.05 -3.89 6.46
CA THR A 454 -15.44 -4.95 5.53
C THR A 454 -16.29 -4.40 4.38
N LEU A 455 -17.17 -3.46 4.64
CA LEU A 455 -17.93 -2.75 3.60
C LEU A 455 -17.00 -1.89 2.71
N ASP A 456 -16.00 -1.22 3.30
CA ASP A 456 -14.96 -0.50 2.54
C ASP A 456 -14.16 -1.43 1.61
N LEU A 457 -13.85 -2.64 2.07
CA LEU A 457 -13.20 -3.65 1.24
C LEU A 457 -14.08 -4.12 0.07
N MET A 458 -15.41 -4.16 0.24
CA MET A 458 -16.34 -4.45 -0.85
C MET A 458 -16.33 -3.33 -1.91
N ASP A 459 -16.24 -2.06 -1.50
CA ASP A 459 -16.02 -0.94 -2.44
C ASP A 459 -14.71 -1.12 -3.21
N ASN A 460 -13.61 -1.48 -2.53
CA ASN A 460 -12.34 -1.74 -3.19
C ASN A 460 -12.42 -2.91 -4.19
N GLY A 461 -13.14 -3.97 -3.86
CA GLY A 461 -13.40 -5.09 -4.77
C GLY A 461 -14.14 -4.65 -6.03
N GLU A 462 -15.16 -3.80 -5.89
CA GLU A 462 -15.90 -3.21 -7.02
C GLU A 462 -14.98 -2.41 -7.93
N ILE A 463 -14.14 -1.53 -7.36
CA ILE A 463 -13.20 -0.70 -8.11
C ILE A 463 -12.21 -1.58 -8.89
N VAL A 464 -11.63 -2.60 -8.24
CA VAL A 464 -10.69 -3.55 -8.87
C VAL A 464 -11.32 -4.24 -10.08
N MET A 465 -12.57 -4.73 -9.94
CA MET A 465 -13.25 -5.45 -11.03
C MET A 465 -13.58 -4.53 -12.20
N HIS A 466 -14.06 -3.31 -11.95
CA HIS A 466 -14.33 -2.33 -12.99
C HIS A 466 -13.08 -1.90 -13.75
N ALA A 467 -11.98 -1.64 -13.05
CA ALA A 467 -10.70 -1.32 -13.67
C ALA A 467 -10.15 -2.51 -14.48
N ALA A 468 -10.25 -3.73 -13.92
CA ALA A 468 -9.80 -4.95 -14.58
C ALA A 468 -10.60 -5.29 -15.85
N LEU A 469 -11.90 -4.99 -15.91
CA LEU A 469 -12.73 -5.14 -17.11
C LEU A 469 -12.28 -4.20 -18.24
N GLU A 470 -11.86 -2.98 -17.87
CA GLU A 470 -11.43 -1.97 -18.84
C GLU A 470 -10.08 -2.30 -19.46
N ARG A 471 -9.11 -2.82 -18.68
CA ARG A 471 -7.78 -3.20 -19.18
C ARG A 471 -7.84 -4.54 -19.94
N LYS A 472 -7.88 -4.44 -21.26
CA LYS A 472 -7.99 -5.59 -22.18
C LYS A 472 -6.61 -6.07 -22.64
N GLU A 473 -5.79 -6.48 -21.70
CA GLU A 473 -4.46 -7.08 -21.89
C GLU A 473 -4.07 -7.91 -20.67
N SER A 474 -2.98 -8.67 -20.75
CA SER A 474 -2.30 -9.27 -19.60
C SER A 474 -1.01 -8.53 -19.30
N ARG A 475 -0.87 -8.04 -18.06
CA ARG A 475 0.31 -7.31 -17.59
C ARG A 475 0.53 -7.58 -16.11
N ASP A 476 1.74 -7.94 -15.71
CA ASP A 476 2.12 -8.26 -14.33
C ASP A 476 1.11 -9.19 -13.63
N LEU A 477 0.49 -8.76 -12.54
CA LEU A 477 -0.50 -9.53 -11.81
C LEU A 477 -1.93 -9.45 -12.38
N HIS A 478 -2.15 -8.57 -13.35
CA HIS A 478 -3.39 -8.51 -14.11
C HIS A 478 -3.31 -9.48 -15.29
N ARG A 479 -3.77 -10.71 -15.10
CA ARG A 479 -3.74 -11.77 -16.10
C ARG A 479 -5.15 -12.05 -16.62
N ARG A 480 -5.32 -11.93 -17.93
CA ARG A 480 -6.60 -12.13 -18.64
C ARG A 480 -6.53 -13.37 -19.52
N SER A 481 -7.47 -14.33 -19.35
CA SER A 481 -7.57 -15.48 -20.26
C SER A 481 -8.19 -15.13 -21.62
N ASP A 482 -8.97 -14.07 -21.67
CA ASP A 482 -9.58 -13.52 -22.89
C ASP A 482 -8.69 -12.48 -23.61
N TYR A 483 -7.58 -12.05 -22.98
CA TYR A 483 -6.56 -11.15 -23.54
C TYR A 483 -5.17 -11.56 -23.03
N THR A 484 -4.60 -12.61 -23.61
CA THR A 484 -3.37 -13.26 -23.10
C THR A 484 -2.07 -12.52 -23.41
N PHE A 485 -2.10 -11.50 -24.26
CA PHE A 485 -0.95 -10.71 -24.68
C PHE A 485 -0.80 -9.43 -23.86
N THR A 486 0.42 -8.93 -23.78
CA THR A 486 0.71 -7.58 -23.27
C THR A 486 0.63 -6.61 -24.44
N ASN A 487 -0.25 -5.62 -24.36
CA ASN A 487 -0.41 -4.62 -25.41
C ASN A 487 0.58 -3.46 -25.22
N PRO A 488 1.57 -3.28 -26.12
CA PRO A 488 2.55 -2.20 -26.00
C PRO A 488 1.91 -0.81 -26.08
N LEU A 489 0.78 -0.65 -26.78
CA LEU A 489 0.07 0.63 -26.91
C LEU A 489 -0.62 1.08 -25.60
N LEU A 490 -0.69 0.19 -24.60
CA LEU A 490 -1.24 0.48 -23.28
C LEU A 490 -0.15 0.64 -22.20
N ALA A 491 1.12 0.48 -22.55
CA ALA A 491 2.24 0.57 -21.60
C ALA A 491 2.34 1.95 -20.94
N ASP A 492 2.03 2.99 -21.70
CA ASP A 492 2.12 4.38 -21.29
C ASP A 492 0.76 5.00 -20.94
N LYS A 493 -0.20 4.15 -20.54
CA LYS A 493 -1.55 4.61 -20.21
C LYS A 493 -2.01 4.06 -18.88
N PHE A 494 -2.80 4.89 -18.17
CA PHE A 494 -3.54 4.51 -16.98
C PHE A 494 -5.01 4.29 -17.28
N VAL A 495 -5.59 3.28 -16.63
CA VAL A 495 -7.04 3.16 -16.48
C VAL A 495 -7.44 3.98 -15.26
N THR A 496 -8.41 4.88 -15.45
CA THR A 496 -9.06 5.58 -14.35
C THR A 496 -10.53 5.17 -14.28
N VAL A 497 -11.04 5.05 -13.07
CA VAL A 497 -12.46 4.74 -12.84
C VAL A 497 -13.01 5.67 -11.75
N ARG A 498 -14.28 6.08 -11.86
CA ARG A 498 -14.99 6.87 -10.84
C ARG A 498 -16.49 6.60 -10.86
N LYS A 499 -17.15 6.81 -9.73
CA LYS A 499 -18.63 6.85 -9.69
C LYS A 499 -19.14 8.26 -10.05
N GLN A 500 -20.13 8.30 -10.91
CA GLN A 500 -20.84 9.54 -11.25
C GLN A 500 -22.31 9.22 -11.53
N ASN A 501 -23.21 9.82 -10.76
CA ASN A 501 -24.66 9.64 -10.91
C ASN A 501 -25.09 8.16 -10.96
N GLY A 502 -24.55 7.34 -10.06
CA GLY A 502 -24.84 5.90 -9.98
C GLY A 502 -24.18 5.02 -11.04
N SER A 503 -23.48 5.60 -12.01
CA SER A 503 -22.76 4.89 -13.07
C SER A 503 -21.25 4.90 -12.82
N VAL A 504 -20.54 3.88 -13.35
CA VAL A 504 -19.08 3.82 -13.33
C VAL A 504 -18.53 4.33 -14.64
N ILE A 505 -17.85 5.46 -14.58
CA ILE A 505 -17.12 6.04 -15.72
C ILE A 505 -15.71 5.46 -15.74
N LYS A 506 -15.28 5.02 -16.91
CA LYS A 506 -13.96 4.44 -17.16
C LYS A 506 -13.27 5.25 -18.25
N GLU A 507 -12.05 5.67 -17.99
CA GLU A 507 -11.30 6.54 -18.90
C GLU A 507 -9.85 6.02 -19.02
N TRP A 508 -9.23 6.26 -20.16
CA TRP A 508 -7.81 6.04 -20.38
C TRP A 508 -7.10 7.39 -20.49
N ARG A 509 -5.99 7.55 -19.80
CA ARG A 509 -5.14 8.73 -19.93
C ARG A 509 -3.67 8.37 -20.08
N PRO A 510 -2.83 9.24 -20.67
CA PRO A 510 -1.37 9.08 -20.67
C PRO A 510 -0.81 9.02 -19.24
N ARG A 511 0.33 8.35 -19.06
CA ARG A 511 1.07 8.35 -17.79
C ARG A 511 1.71 9.69 -17.47
N TRP A 512 1.96 10.49 -18.47
CA TRP A 512 2.49 11.84 -18.33
C TRP A 512 1.55 12.81 -19.03
N ASN A 513 1.35 13.95 -18.38
CA ASN A 513 0.73 15.09 -19.02
C ASN A 513 1.83 15.79 -19.84
N ALA A 514 1.63 15.89 -21.15
CA ALA A 514 2.54 16.59 -22.04
C ALA A 514 2.54 18.10 -21.73
#